data_3fd933127bf4fe5ae91bbfe6030f9d60
#
_entry.id   3fd933127bf4fe5ae91bbfe6030f9d60
#
_cell.length_a   1.000
_cell.length_b   1.000
_cell.length_c   1.000
_cell.angle_alpha   90.00
_cell.angle_beta   90.00
_cell.angle_gamma   90.00
#
_symmetry.space_group_name_H-M   'P 1'
#
loop_
_entity.id
_entity.type
_entity.pdbx_description
1 polymer ?
#
loop_
_entity_poly.entity_id
_entity_poly.type
_entity_poly.pdbx_seq_one_letter_code
_entity_poly.pdbx_strand_id
1 'polypeptide(L)'
;MNILFETICMEGSTIIERRQIVNVVFLQQPASNAPKKILSVLLAGFMISAFNCCLFQVAAFSQTEIMATNSNELTEPNSPAPDPQQEIAALKKEELEIAETLMKDFSDSVNAIMQMANLWERHGDADKAMEYFRKVLEKDPKRTDVYKGMGWFYMNKQEYVQAIEHWQTALEIDPNIPEVHKNIALALMGQNKQSQAIEELEKEIKISPDSSLSYFLLGQLYLDQQEYEKAGENYKKAIEIQPDYTNAYYGLFNLSSRLKQPDKARQYMAEFKKLKAEEMKVLKQQNEAVNDLIDMQKGAAETFLLAGRMYQAANNSQKAEELFKRAMVLDPNNVLCIERTASLYLTGNRNTEAIALYRKISQIDPNDPLCYLNIGLLSIRLKQLGDAEKAFRKVIEVAPESSSGYRELAQLYLRAGKGYPEARTLAEKAVALEPTALNYFVLCWACDINGDSKNALEAITKAIQLEPDNLRYKNVYEHIKNRK
;
A
#
# COMPACT_ATOMS: atom_id res chain seq x y z
N MET A 1 -15.72 39.15 -14.83
CA MET A 1 -15.47 38.54 -13.52
C MET A 1 -16.51 37.44 -13.17
N ASN A 2 -17.81 37.70 -13.35
CA ASN A 2 -18.85 36.70 -13.06
C ASN A 2 -18.85 35.45 -13.98
N ILE A 3 -18.52 35.59 -15.25
CA ILE A 3 -18.55 34.46 -16.21
C ILE A 3 -17.45 33.41 -15.91
N LEU A 4 -16.31 33.82 -15.42
CA LEU A 4 -15.26 32.90 -14.95
C LEU A 4 -15.68 32.17 -13.64
N PHE A 5 -16.50 32.81 -12.82
CA PHE A 5 -16.95 32.29 -11.53
C PHE A 5 -18.03 31.21 -11.65
N GLU A 6 -18.99 31.37 -12.55
CA GLU A 6 -20.08 30.40 -12.74
C GLU A 6 -19.61 29.11 -13.42
N THR A 7 -18.63 29.18 -14.32
CA THR A 7 -18.10 27.98 -15.01
C THR A 7 -17.25 27.09 -14.10
N ILE A 8 -16.72 27.64 -13.01
CA ILE A 8 -15.88 26.90 -12.05
C ILE A 8 -16.74 26.13 -11.02
N CYS A 9 -17.95 26.58 -10.74
CA CYS A 9 -18.84 25.96 -9.75
C CYS A 9 -19.59 24.71 -10.22
N MET A 10 -19.67 24.46 -11.53
CA MET A 10 -20.50 23.37 -12.09
C MET A 10 -19.79 21.99 -12.21
N GLU A 11 -18.50 21.89 -11.98
CA GLU A 11 -17.74 20.63 -12.16
C GLU A 11 -17.43 19.89 -10.85
N GLY A 12 -18.36 19.85 -9.89
CA GLY A 12 -18.20 19.07 -8.65
C GLY A 12 -18.19 17.54 -8.83
N SER A 13 -18.46 17.02 -10.03
CA SER A 13 -18.61 15.57 -10.29
C SER A 13 -17.34 14.86 -10.80
N THR A 14 -16.28 15.58 -11.18
CA THR A 14 -15.10 14.99 -11.83
C THR A 14 -13.94 14.58 -10.91
N ILE A 15 -14.06 14.77 -9.58
CA ILE A 15 -12.96 14.39 -8.64
C ILE A 15 -12.83 12.87 -8.52
N ILE A 16 -13.93 12.13 -8.65
CA ILE A 16 -13.91 10.65 -8.56
C ILE A 16 -13.26 10.04 -9.82
N GLU A 17 -13.52 10.59 -10.99
CA GLU A 17 -12.89 10.13 -12.25
C GLU A 17 -11.40 10.46 -12.31
N ARG A 18 -10.97 11.61 -11.74
CA ARG A 18 -9.55 11.98 -11.69
C ARG A 18 -8.71 11.07 -10.76
N ARG A 19 -9.31 10.45 -9.75
CA ARG A 19 -8.61 9.47 -8.90
C ARG A 19 -8.22 8.20 -9.66
N GLN A 20 -9.04 7.77 -10.61
CA GLN A 20 -8.68 6.63 -11.48
C GLN A 20 -7.55 7.01 -12.45
N ILE A 21 -7.53 8.23 -12.96
CA ILE A 21 -6.49 8.70 -13.90
C ILE A 21 -5.14 8.89 -13.18
N VAL A 22 -5.13 9.44 -11.96
CA VAL A 22 -3.89 9.61 -11.19
C VAL A 22 -3.32 8.25 -10.77
N ASN A 23 -4.15 7.30 -10.34
CA ASN A 23 -3.69 5.94 -10.02
C ASN A 23 -3.22 5.16 -11.26
N VAL A 24 -3.84 5.38 -12.43
CA VAL A 24 -3.43 4.73 -13.69
C VAL A 24 -2.13 5.34 -14.24
N VAL A 25 -1.92 6.64 -14.10
CA VAL A 25 -0.67 7.31 -14.53
C VAL A 25 0.52 6.93 -13.67
N PHE A 26 0.33 6.71 -12.34
CA PHE A 26 1.41 6.22 -11.47
C PHE A 26 1.75 4.73 -11.67
N LEU A 27 0.83 3.93 -12.21
CA LEU A 27 1.05 2.50 -12.50
C LEU A 27 1.57 2.22 -13.92
N GLN A 28 1.59 3.22 -14.81
CA GLN A 28 2.02 3.05 -16.22
C GLN A 28 3.34 3.73 -16.60
N GLN A 29 4.07 4.34 -15.66
CA GLN A 29 5.41 4.80 -15.97
C GLN A 29 6.45 3.72 -15.67
N PRO A 30 7.31 3.33 -16.63
CA PRO A 30 8.41 2.42 -16.38
C PRO A 30 9.40 3.09 -15.42
N ALA A 31 9.79 2.34 -14.39
CA ALA A 31 10.75 2.75 -13.38
C ALA A 31 12.09 3.17 -14.00
N SER A 32 12.30 4.46 -14.20
CA SER A 32 13.62 5.04 -14.39
C SER A 32 13.71 6.30 -13.53
N ASN A 33 14.51 6.19 -12.47
CA ASN A 33 14.95 7.28 -11.60
C ASN A 33 13.95 7.84 -10.56
N ALA A 34 13.34 6.99 -9.73
CA ALA A 34 12.84 7.40 -8.42
C ALA A 34 13.75 6.86 -7.31
N PRO A 35 14.01 7.61 -6.22
CA PRO A 35 14.89 7.15 -5.16
C PRO A 35 14.29 5.94 -4.43
N LYS A 36 15.11 4.90 -4.26
CA LYS A 36 14.84 3.52 -3.80
C LYS A 36 14.21 3.36 -2.40
N LYS A 37 13.43 4.30 -1.88
CA LYS A 37 12.82 4.22 -0.53
C LYS A 37 11.30 4.04 -0.48
N ILE A 38 10.59 4.05 -1.61
CA ILE A 38 9.11 3.99 -1.61
C ILE A 38 8.54 2.65 -2.13
N LEU A 39 9.37 1.79 -2.73
CA LEU A 39 8.89 0.54 -3.35
C LEU A 39 8.96 -0.71 -2.43
N SER A 40 9.43 -0.58 -1.18
CA SER A 40 9.56 -1.71 -0.25
C SER A 40 8.33 -1.98 0.63
N VAL A 41 7.27 -1.20 0.52
CA VAL A 41 6.10 -1.29 1.43
C VAL A 41 4.93 -2.09 0.85
N LEU A 42 4.95 -2.47 -0.43
CA LEU A 42 3.81 -3.12 -1.08
C LEU A 42 3.98 -4.62 -1.42
N LEU A 43 5.10 -5.24 -1.06
CA LEU A 43 5.38 -6.65 -1.44
C LEU A 43 5.81 -7.57 -0.28
N ALA A 44 5.64 -7.14 0.97
CA ALA A 44 5.97 -7.98 2.14
C ALA A 44 4.74 -8.42 2.93
N GLY A 45 3.70 -8.85 2.25
CA GLY A 45 2.44 -9.30 2.85
C GLY A 45 2.27 -10.81 2.96
N PHE A 46 3.34 -11.60 2.99
CA PHE A 46 3.28 -13.01 3.42
C PHE A 46 4.68 -13.46 3.84
N MET A 47 4.82 -13.74 5.12
CA MET A 47 6.03 -14.13 5.82
C MET A 47 6.99 -13.00 6.23
N ILE A 48 6.59 -12.09 7.09
CA ILE A 48 7.39 -11.52 8.17
C ILE A 48 6.42 -11.05 9.26
N SER A 49 5.90 -11.98 10.05
CA SER A 49 5.51 -11.74 11.42
C SER A 49 6.78 -11.70 12.25
N ALA A 50 7.57 -10.65 12.15
CA ALA A 50 8.59 -10.27 13.12
C ALA A 50 9.53 -9.20 12.55
N PHE A 51 9.08 -7.95 12.40
CA PHE A 51 9.99 -6.80 12.47
C PHE A 51 9.21 -5.51 12.21
N ASN A 52 8.69 -4.92 13.27
CA ASN A 52 8.76 -3.49 13.52
C ASN A 52 7.91 -3.14 14.74
N CYS A 53 8.53 -3.15 15.88
CA CYS A 53 8.05 -2.42 17.03
C CYS A 53 9.24 -1.91 17.83
N CYS A 54 9.77 -0.77 17.42
CA CYS A 54 10.57 0.07 18.30
C CYS A 54 10.42 1.53 17.87
N LEU A 55 10.02 2.34 18.84
CA LEU A 55 9.86 3.77 18.90
C LEU A 55 8.39 4.23 18.82
N PHE A 56 7.75 4.26 19.98
CA PHE A 56 7.01 5.43 20.49
C PHE A 56 6.45 5.12 21.88
N GLN A 57 7.30 5.25 22.90
CA GLN A 57 6.81 5.75 24.19
C GLN A 57 6.88 7.27 24.07
N VAL A 58 5.76 7.92 24.12
CA VAL A 58 5.38 9.18 24.76
C VAL A 58 4.03 9.64 24.18
N ALA A 59 3.03 9.64 25.00
CA ALA A 59 1.81 10.42 25.05
C ALA A 59 0.57 9.59 25.38
N ALA A 60 0.56 9.04 26.57
CA ALA A 60 -0.70 8.80 27.27
C ALA A 60 -1.18 10.13 27.85
N PHE A 61 -1.99 10.88 27.11
CA PHE A 61 -2.87 11.91 27.73
C PHE A 61 -4.06 12.19 26.81
N SER A 62 -5.26 12.11 27.44
CA SER A 62 -6.57 12.54 26.94
C SER A 62 -7.29 11.69 25.88
N GLN A 63 -7.76 10.50 26.27
CA GLN A 63 -8.95 9.86 25.69
C GLN A 63 -10.17 9.97 26.62
N THR A 64 -10.49 11.15 27.11
CA THR A 64 -11.61 11.35 28.03
C THR A 64 -12.41 12.60 27.73
N GLU A 65 -12.88 12.78 26.48
CA GLU A 65 -13.86 13.87 26.25
C GLU A 65 -14.69 13.76 24.94
N ILE A 66 -14.96 12.58 24.37
CA ILE A 66 -15.94 12.45 23.27
C ILE A 66 -16.95 11.29 23.48
N MET A 67 -17.16 10.85 24.71
CA MET A 67 -18.24 9.90 25.03
C MET A 67 -18.98 10.34 26.29
N ALA A 68 -19.53 11.52 26.30
CA ALA A 68 -20.41 11.98 27.37
C ALA A 68 -21.74 12.51 26.82
N THR A 69 -22.55 11.61 26.28
CA THR A 69 -24.03 11.73 26.36
C THR A 69 -24.67 10.35 26.27
N ASN A 70 -25.32 9.98 27.36
CA ASN A 70 -26.20 8.84 27.55
C ASN A 70 -25.59 7.47 27.84
N SER A 71 -25.32 7.19 29.11
CA SER A 71 -26.09 6.20 29.87
C SER A 71 -25.47 6.08 31.28
N ASN A 72 -26.20 6.50 32.30
CA ASN A 72 -26.00 6.06 33.66
C ASN A 72 -26.39 4.57 33.72
N GLU A 73 -25.45 3.70 33.54
CA GLU A 73 -25.42 2.35 34.10
C GLU A 73 -24.02 2.13 34.63
N LEU A 74 -23.93 2.18 35.95
CA LEU A 74 -22.79 1.76 36.73
C LEU A 74 -22.55 0.26 36.49
N THR A 75 -21.69 -0.07 35.51
CA THR A 75 -21.15 -1.42 35.39
C THR A 75 -19.89 -1.49 36.25
N GLU A 76 -19.86 -2.46 37.14
CA GLU A 76 -18.75 -2.77 38.05
C GLU A 76 -17.43 -2.95 37.28
N PRO A 77 -16.31 -2.46 37.81
CA PRO A 77 -15.00 -2.61 37.16
C PRO A 77 -14.33 -3.93 37.56
N ASN A 78 -14.89 -5.08 37.14
CA ASN A 78 -14.24 -6.38 37.38
C ASN A 78 -14.78 -7.51 36.48
N SER A 79 -14.85 -7.30 35.17
CA SER A 79 -14.79 -8.45 34.26
C SER A 79 -13.34 -8.67 33.84
N PRO A 80 -12.78 -9.88 34.02
CA PRO A 80 -11.46 -10.19 33.49
C PRO A 80 -11.44 -9.91 31.99
N ALA A 81 -10.31 -9.41 31.46
CA ALA A 81 -10.14 -9.23 30.02
C ALA A 81 -10.51 -10.55 29.32
N PRO A 82 -11.27 -10.49 28.21
CA PRO A 82 -11.68 -11.69 27.51
C PRO A 82 -10.47 -12.54 27.10
N ASP A 83 -10.62 -13.85 27.17
CA ASP A 83 -9.58 -14.80 26.79
C ASP A 83 -9.28 -14.64 25.29
N PRO A 84 -8.04 -14.35 24.86
CA PRO A 84 -7.67 -14.18 23.46
C PRO A 84 -8.12 -15.35 22.58
N GLN A 85 -8.14 -16.58 23.08
CA GLN A 85 -8.60 -17.76 22.33
C GLN A 85 -10.11 -17.73 22.07
N GLN A 86 -10.90 -17.20 23.02
CA GLN A 86 -12.34 -17.02 22.83
C GLN A 86 -12.63 -15.92 21.79
N GLU A 87 -11.85 -14.83 21.81
CA GLU A 87 -11.98 -13.79 20.80
C GLU A 87 -11.60 -14.28 19.39
N ILE A 88 -10.52 -15.05 19.26
CA ILE A 88 -10.13 -15.68 17.98
C ILE A 88 -11.26 -16.59 17.47
N ALA A 89 -11.85 -17.41 18.33
CA ALA A 89 -12.94 -18.30 17.94
C ALA A 89 -14.19 -17.51 17.48
N ALA A 90 -14.52 -16.41 18.17
CA ALA A 90 -15.62 -15.53 17.78
C ALA A 90 -15.37 -14.84 16.43
N LEU A 91 -14.14 -14.35 16.19
CA LEU A 91 -13.76 -13.73 14.92
C LEU A 91 -13.80 -14.73 13.77
N LYS A 92 -13.30 -15.95 13.95
CA LYS A 92 -13.39 -17.02 12.95
C LYS A 92 -14.83 -17.31 12.54
N LYS A 93 -15.74 -17.31 13.50
CA LYS A 93 -17.17 -17.51 13.24
C LYS A 93 -17.77 -16.35 12.45
N GLU A 94 -17.47 -15.10 12.86
CA GLU A 94 -17.94 -13.89 12.19
C GLU A 94 -17.43 -13.82 10.75
N GLU A 95 -16.16 -14.13 10.49
CA GLU A 95 -15.59 -14.20 9.14
C GLU A 95 -16.31 -15.25 8.27
N LEU A 96 -16.58 -16.43 8.83
CA LEU A 96 -17.27 -17.49 8.09
C LEU A 96 -18.68 -17.07 7.69
N GLU A 97 -19.45 -16.46 8.61
CA GLU A 97 -20.79 -15.95 8.35
C GLU A 97 -20.80 -14.90 7.21
N ILE A 98 -19.81 -14.01 7.17
CA ILE A 98 -19.67 -13.03 6.09
C ILE A 98 -19.29 -13.70 4.77
N ALA A 99 -18.35 -14.64 4.78
CA ALA A 99 -17.91 -15.34 3.57
C ALA A 99 -19.06 -16.19 2.98
N GLU A 100 -19.84 -16.88 3.80
CA GLU A 100 -21.05 -17.61 3.38
C GLU A 100 -22.12 -16.67 2.79
N THR A 101 -22.29 -15.49 3.39
CA THR A 101 -23.19 -14.46 2.88
C THR A 101 -22.73 -13.97 1.51
N LEU A 102 -21.43 -13.74 1.31
CA LEU A 102 -20.87 -13.37 0.00
C LEU A 102 -21.08 -14.45 -1.04
N MET A 103 -20.87 -15.72 -0.68
CA MET A 103 -21.12 -16.85 -1.58
C MET A 103 -22.59 -16.95 -1.99
N LYS A 104 -23.53 -16.59 -1.10
CA LYS A 104 -24.96 -16.57 -1.40
C LYS A 104 -25.33 -15.38 -2.29
N ASP A 105 -24.86 -14.17 -1.93
CA ASP A 105 -25.24 -12.93 -2.61
C ASP A 105 -24.52 -12.76 -3.96
N PHE A 106 -23.32 -13.37 -4.11
CA PHE A 106 -22.46 -13.30 -5.28
C PHE A 106 -21.98 -14.70 -5.73
N SER A 107 -22.91 -15.62 -5.92
CA SER A 107 -22.65 -17.06 -6.17
C SER A 107 -21.70 -17.35 -7.33
N ASP A 108 -21.69 -16.50 -8.37
CA ASP A 108 -20.84 -16.64 -9.55
C ASP A 108 -19.54 -15.84 -9.48
N SER A 109 -19.33 -15.10 -8.41
CA SER A 109 -18.15 -14.25 -8.27
C SER A 109 -16.91 -15.05 -7.91
N VAL A 110 -15.91 -15.03 -8.77
CA VAL A 110 -14.58 -15.59 -8.51
C VAL A 110 -13.99 -15.01 -7.21
N ASN A 111 -14.23 -13.74 -6.93
CA ASN A 111 -13.77 -13.09 -5.71
C ASN A 111 -14.44 -13.64 -4.45
N ALA A 112 -15.74 -13.96 -4.49
CA ALA A 112 -16.43 -14.58 -3.36
C ALA A 112 -15.86 -15.98 -3.07
N ILE A 113 -15.65 -16.78 -4.12
CA ILE A 113 -15.04 -18.11 -4.00
C ILE A 113 -13.61 -18.01 -3.44
N MET A 114 -12.82 -17.05 -3.93
CA MET A 114 -11.46 -16.80 -3.46
C MET A 114 -11.42 -16.39 -1.98
N GLN A 115 -12.41 -15.62 -1.52
CA GLN A 115 -12.52 -15.28 -0.09
C GLN A 115 -12.73 -16.51 0.79
N MET A 116 -13.55 -17.46 0.36
CA MET A 116 -13.72 -18.72 1.07
C MET A 116 -12.41 -19.52 1.11
N ALA A 117 -11.64 -19.54 0.01
CA ALA A 117 -10.34 -20.20 -0.02
C ALA A 117 -9.36 -19.57 0.98
N ASN A 118 -9.19 -18.25 0.95
CA ASN A 118 -8.30 -17.52 1.84
C ASN A 118 -8.72 -17.63 3.32
N LEU A 119 -10.02 -17.65 3.58
CA LEU A 119 -10.56 -17.85 4.92
C LEU A 119 -10.19 -19.22 5.48
N TRP A 120 -10.40 -20.29 4.72
CA TRP A 120 -10.06 -21.63 5.19
C TRP A 120 -8.56 -21.83 5.35
N GLU A 121 -7.74 -21.19 4.51
CA GLU A 121 -6.28 -21.16 4.67
C GLU A 121 -5.89 -20.53 6.02
N ARG A 122 -6.41 -19.34 6.34
CA ARG A 122 -6.15 -18.66 7.64
C ARG A 122 -6.70 -19.43 8.84
N HIS A 123 -7.84 -20.11 8.68
CA HIS A 123 -8.42 -20.92 9.75
C HIS A 123 -7.69 -22.24 9.97
N GLY A 124 -6.72 -22.59 9.10
CA GLY A 124 -5.90 -23.78 9.18
C GLY A 124 -6.55 -25.03 8.54
N ASP A 125 -7.67 -24.89 7.85
CA ASP A 125 -8.30 -25.98 7.10
C ASP A 125 -7.83 -25.97 5.63
N ALA A 126 -6.61 -26.47 5.43
CA ALA A 126 -5.94 -26.44 4.15
C ALA A 126 -6.65 -27.31 3.08
N ASP A 127 -7.35 -28.35 3.47
CA ASP A 127 -8.07 -29.20 2.52
C ASP A 127 -9.32 -28.49 1.97
N LYS A 128 -10.05 -27.75 2.82
CA LYS A 128 -11.15 -26.88 2.36
C LYS A 128 -10.63 -25.72 1.52
N ALA A 129 -9.53 -25.09 1.92
CA ALA A 129 -8.92 -24.04 1.11
C ALA A 129 -8.64 -24.55 -0.31
N MET A 130 -8.06 -25.74 -0.43
CA MET A 130 -7.75 -26.37 -1.70
C MET A 130 -9.00 -26.67 -2.54
N GLU A 131 -10.12 -27.07 -1.92
CA GLU A 131 -11.40 -27.27 -2.62
C GLU A 131 -11.87 -25.97 -3.28
N TYR A 132 -11.81 -24.86 -2.54
CA TYR A 132 -12.21 -23.55 -3.06
C TYR A 132 -11.21 -23.00 -4.09
N PHE A 133 -9.92 -23.25 -3.96
CA PHE A 133 -8.93 -22.90 -4.99
C PHE A 133 -9.23 -23.60 -6.32
N ARG A 134 -9.61 -24.89 -6.31
CA ARG A 134 -10.04 -25.58 -7.52
C ARG A 134 -11.27 -24.94 -8.15
N LYS A 135 -12.27 -24.57 -7.35
CA LYS A 135 -13.47 -23.84 -7.83
C LYS A 135 -13.14 -22.48 -8.46
N VAL A 136 -12.12 -21.79 -7.93
CA VAL A 136 -11.61 -20.55 -8.56
C VAL A 136 -11.04 -20.85 -9.93
N LEU A 137 -10.19 -21.89 -10.06
CA LEU A 137 -9.55 -22.25 -11.32
C LEU A 137 -10.54 -22.81 -12.37
N GLU A 138 -11.64 -23.41 -11.95
CA GLU A 138 -12.74 -23.81 -12.87
C GLU A 138 -13.35 -22.58 -13.57
N LYS A 139 -13.42 -21.44 -12.89
CA LYS A 139 -13.98 -20.21 -13.43
C LYS A 139 -12.94 -19.31 -14.09
N ASP A 140 -11.74 -19.26 -13.55
CA ASP A 140 -10.61 -18.46 -14.05
C ASP A 140 -9.30 -19.27 -13.98
N PRO A 141 -8.99 -20.03 -15.04
CA PRO A 141 -7.80 -20.89 -15.09
C PRO A 141 -6.47 -20.14 -15.10
N LYS A 142 -6.47 -18.80 -15.24
CA LYS A 142 -5.25 -17.98 -15.32
C LYS A 142 -4.87 -17.28 -14.01
N ARG A 143 -5.44 -17.70 -12.90
CA ARG A 143 -5.17 -17.12 -11.57
C ARG A 143 -3.83 -17.61 -11.03
N THR A 144 -2.76 -16.87 -11.31
CA THR A 144 -1.40 -17.19 -10.85
C THR A 144 -1.28 -17.21 -9.32
N ASP A 145 -2.03 -16.36 -8.62
CA ASP A 145 -2.09 -16.32 -7.16
C ASP A 145 -2.63 -17.62 -6.56
N VAL A 146 -3.61 -18.25 -7.21
CA VAL A 146 -4.15 -19.54 -6.79
C VAL A 146 -3.11 -20.66 -6.97
N TYR A 147 -2.44 -20.73 -8.11
CA TYR A 147 -1.37 -21.71 -8.32
C TYR A 147 -0.22 -21.54 -7.33
N LYS A 148 0.12 -20.28 -6.98
CA LYS A 148 1.10 -19.99 -5.92
C LYS A 148 0.66 -20.56 -4.56
N GLY A 149 -0.59 -20.34 -4.17
CA GLY A 149 -1.17 -20.87 -2.92
C GLY A 149 -1.20 -22.41 -2.91
N MET A 150 -1.64 -23.04 -4.01
CA MET A 150 -1.61 -24.50 -4.15
C MET A 150 -0.19 -25.06 -4.05
N GLY A 151 0.80 -24.40 -4.64
CA GLY A 151 2.21 -24.79 -4.52
C GLY A 151 2.67 -24.79 -3.05
N TRP A 152 2.33 -23.74 -2.29
CA TRP A 152 2.64 -23.69 -0.85
C TRP A 152 1.91 -24.77 -0.04
N PHE A 153 0.66 -25.09 -0.36
CA PHE A 153 -0.07 -26.19 0.25
C PHE A 153 0.70 -27.51 0.13
N TYR A 154 1.15 -27.85 -1.08
CA TYR A 154 1.92 -29.07 -1.31
C TYR A 154 3.33 -29.02 -0.70
N MET A 155 3.96 -27.84 -0.70
CA MET A 155 5.25 -27.61 -0.04
C MET A 155 5.19 -27.93 1.46
N ASN A 156 4.13 -27.46 2.15
CA ASN A 156 3.91 -27.71 3.58
C ASN A 156 3.65 -29.19 3.89
N LYS A 157 3.07 -29.93 2.94
CA LYS A 157 2.92 -31.40 3.02
C LYS A 157 4.20 -32.17 2.62
N GLN A 158 5.28 -31.47 2.24
CA GLN A 158 6.53 -32.03 1.69
C GLN A 158 6.31 -32.77 0.36
N GLU A 159 5.22 -32.52 -0.31
CA GLU A 159 4.88 -33.03 -1.63
C GLU A 159 5.51 -32.15 -2.70
N TYR A 160 6.85 -32.13 -2.73
CA TYR A 160 7.64 -31.18 -3.50
C TYR A 160 7.38 -31.24 -5.03
N VAL A 161 7.03 -32.40 -5.55
CA VAL A 161 6.74 -32.55 -7.00
C VAL A 161 5.50 -31.75 -7.36
N GLN A 162 4.42 -31.95 -6.64
CA GLN A 162 3.17 -31.23 -6.85
C GLN A 162 3.33 -29.73 -6.63
N ALA A 163 4.11 -29.33 -5.61
CA ALA A 163 4.43 -27.93 -5.37
C ALA A 163 5.09 -27.28 -6.59
N ILE A 164 6.10 -27.93 -7.16
CA ILE A 164 6.81 -27.47 -8.35
C ILE A 164 5.88 -27.40 -9.56
N GLU A 165 5.03 -28.40 -9.80
CA GLU A 165 4.07 -28.42 -10.91
C GLU A 165 3.14 -27.19 -10.87
N HIS A 166 2.58 -26.88 -9.70
CA HIS A 166 1.71 -25.70 -9.57
C HIS A 166 2.46 -24.38 -9.78
N TRP A 167 3.67 -24.24 -9.25
CA TRP A 167 4.48 -23.06 -9.47
C TRP A 167 4.95 -22.91 -10.92
N GLN A 168 5.25 -24.02 -11.60
CA GLN A 168 5.55 -24.00 -13.03
C GLN A 168 4.35 -23.55 -13.86
N THR A 169 3.15 -24.02 -13.53
CA THR A 169 1.91 -23.54 -14.17
C THR A 169 1.73 -22.02 -13.97
N ALA A 170 2.05 -21.50 -12.78
CA ALA A 170 2.03 -20.05 -12.55
C ALA A 170 3.01 -19.31 -13.47
N LEU A 171 4.23 -19.84 -13.67
CA LEU A 171 5.26 -19.27 -14.56
C LEU A 171 4.91 -19.42 -16.06
N GLU A 172 4.16 -20.43 -16.45
CA GLU A 172 3.64 -20.54 -17.83
C GLU A 172 2.64 -19.42 -18.16
N ILE A 173 1.90 -18.94 -17.15
CA ILE A 173 0.94 -17.84 -17.28
C ILE A 173 1.67 -16.49 -17.25
N ASP A 174 2.56 -16.30 -16.30
CA ASP A 174 3.41 -15.10 -16.14
C ASP A 174 4.84 -15.51 -15.77
N PRO A 175 5.79 -15.45 -16.71
CA PRO A 175 7.18 -15.86 -16.49
C PRO A 175 7.99 -14.97 -15.52
N ASN A 176 7.47 -13.79 -15.18
CA ASN A 176 8.19 -12.82 -14.36
C ASN A 176 7.60 -12.66 -12.94
N ILE A 177 6.85 -13.65 -12.47
CA ILE A 177 6.28 -13.59 -11.13
C ILE A 177 7.41 -13.66 -10.09
N PRO A 178 7.60 -12.62 -9.24
CA PRO A 178 8.60 -12.64 -8.20
C PRO A 178 8.37 -13.80 -7.22
N GLU A 179 9.47 -14.32 -6.66
CA GLU A 179 9.51 -15.36 -5.63
C GLU A 179 9.17 -16.79 -6.10
N VAL A 180 8.60 -16.98 -7.26
CA VAL A 180 8.17 -18.33 -7.70
C VAL A 180 9.37 -19.20 -8.02
N HIS A 181 10.39 -18.69 -8.70
CA HIS A 181 11.63 -19.44 -8.93
C HIS A 181 12.35 -19.79 -7.63
N LYS A 182 12.38 -18.88 -6.64
CA LYS A 182 12.90 -19.14 -5.30
C LYS A 182 12.12 -20.29 -4.61
N ASN A 183 10.80 -20.29 -4.73
CA ASN A 183 9.96 -21.33 -4.12
C ASN A 183 10.20 -22.70 -4.78
N ILE A 184 10.35 -22.74 -6.10
CA ILE A 184 10.75 -23.96 -6.83
C ILE A 184 12.14 -24.43 -6.35
N ALA A 185 13.09 -23.52 -6.18
CA ALA A 185 14.41 -23.86 -5.66
C ALA A 185 14.37 -24.48 -4.27
N LEU A 186 13.54 -23.93 -3.36
CA LEU A 186 13.33 -24.50 -2.02
C LEU A 186 12.77 -25.93 -2.08
N ALA A 187 11.81 -26.20 -2.97
CA ALA A 187 11.27 -27.54 -3.17
C ALA A 187 12.32 -28.50 -3.77
N LEU A 188 13.14 -28.01 -4.71
CA LEU A 188 14.26 -28.78 -5.27
C LEU A 188 15.34 -29.09 -4.24
N MET A 189 15.63 -28.14 -3.35
CA MET A 189 16.51 -28.39 -2.19
C MET A 189 15.93 -29.47 -1.28
N GLY A 190 14.63 -29.46 -1.01
CA GLY A 190 13.92 -30.51 -0.28
C GLY A 190 14.03 -31.88 -0.95
N GLN A 191 14.14 -31.93 -2.28
CA GLN A 191 14.40 -33.14 -3.07
C GLN A 191 15.89 -33.49 -3.21
N ASN A 192 16.79 -32.72 -2.60
CA ASN A 192 18.25 -32.84 -2.74
C ASN A 192 18.76 -32.63 -4.18
N LYS A 193 18.04 -31.86 -5.02
CA LYS A 193 18.37 -31.52 -6.40
C LYS A 193 19.11 -30.17 -6.48
N GLN A 194 20.29 -30.11 -5.86
CA GLN A 194 21.03 -28.86 -5.64
C GLN A 194 21.35 -28.07 -6.92
N SER A 195 21.79 -28.75 -7.99
CA SER A 195 22.14 -28.07 -9.26
C SER A 195 20.93 -27.38 -9.88
N GLN A 196 19.77 -28.04 -9.86
CA GLN A 196 18.53 -27.46 -10.38
C GLN A 196 18.06 -26.28 -9.50
N ALA A 197 18.24 -26.38 -8.18
CA ALA A 197 17.91 -25.29 -7.27
C ALA A 197 18.77 -24.03 -7.55
N ILE A 198 20.05 -24.19 -7.87
CA ILE A 198 20.93 -23.09 -8.26
C ILE A 198 20.40 -22.40 -9.53
N GLU A 199 20.06 -23.18 -10.57
CA GLU A 199 19.51 -22.64 -11.82
C GLU A 199 18.22 -21.82 -11.58
N GLU A 200 17.34 -22.28 -10.72
CA GLU A 200 16.12 -21.56 -10.38
C GLU A 200 16.41 -20.28 -9.58
N LEU A 201 17.32 -20.33 -8.61
CA LEU A 201 17.73 -19.11 -7.87
C LEU A 201 18.43 -18.09 -8.77
N GLU A 202 19.22 -18.53 -9.76
CA GLU A 202 19.83 -17.62 -10.74
C GLU A 202 18.81 -16.95 -11.65
N LYS A 203 17.66 -17.59 -11.91
CA LYS A 203 16.50 -16.95 -12.57
C LYS A 203 15.85 -15.95 -11.65
N GLU A 204 15.64 -16.31 -10.38
CA GLU A 204 15.01 -15.42 -9.40
C GLU A 204 15.77 -14.12 -9.21
N ILE A 205 17.08 -14.15 -9.08
CA ILE A 205 17.89 -12.93 -8.89
C ILE A 205 17.93 -12.01 -10.12
N LYS A 206 17.57 -12.51 -11.30
CA LYS A 206 17.36 -11.67 -12.50
C LYS A 206 16.04 -10.91 -12.44
N ILE A 207 15.01 -11.53 -11.89
CA ILE A 207 13.66 -10.95 -11.71
C ILE A 207 13.64 -10.05 -10.48
N SER A 208 14.25 -10.51 -9.38
CA SER A 208 14.26 -9.87 -8.06
C SER A 208 15.72 -9.70 -7.57
N PRO A 209 16.48 -8.72 -8.10
CA PRO A 209 17.90 -8.54 -7.78
C PRO A 209 18.16 -8.05 -6.35
N ASP A 210 17.12 -7.71 -5.60
CA ASP A 210 17.13 -7.28 -4.21
C ASP A 210 16.68 -8.36 -3.22
N SER A 211 16.54 -9.62 -3.67
CA SER A 211 16.17 -10.75 -2.82
C SER A 211 17.36 -11.26 -2.00
N SER A 212 17.56 -10.74 -0.78
CA SER A 212 18.60 -11.18 0.15
C SER A 212 18.56 -12.68 0.43
N LEU A 213 17.34 -13.26 0.54
CA LEU A 213 17.13 -14.70 0.76
C LEU A 213 17.66 -15.53 -0.42
N SER A 214 17.42 -15.13 -1.67
CA SER A 214 17.88 -15.87 -2.85
C SER A 214 19.40 -15.91 -2.93
N TYR A 215 20.06 -14.80 -2.63
CA TYR A 215 21.54 -14.79 -2.53
C TYR A 215 22.06 -15.62 -1.37
N PHE A 216 21.40 -15.61 -0.22
CA PHE A 216 21.77 -16.47 0.90
C PHE A 216 21.66 -17.96 0.53
N LEU A 217 20.56 -18.37 -0.11
CA LEU A 217 20.36 -19.76 -0.56
C LEU A 217 21.41 -20.18 -1.61
N LEU A 218 21.73 -19.31 -2.56
CA LEU A 218 22.85 -19.54 -3.50
C LEU A 218 24.17 -19.72 -2.76
N GLY A 219 24.44 -18.87 -1.76
CA GLY A 219 25.62 -18.99 -0.91
C GLY A 219 25.70 -20.33 -0.19
N GLN A 220 24.57 -20.86 0.34
CA GLN A 220 24.51 -22.16 0.96
C GLN A 220 24.83 -23.29 -0.03
N LEU A 221 24.15 -23.29 -1.19
CA LEU A 221 24.30 -24.32 -2.21
C LEU A 221 25.74 -24.36 -2.76
N TYR A 222 26.35 -23.21 -3.02
CA TYR A 222 27.74 -23.13 -3.46
C TYR A 222 28.72 -23.54 -2.36
N LEU A 223 28.42 -23.25 -1.08
CA LEU A 223 29.21 -23.74 0.04
C LEU A 223 29.21 -25.26 0.15
N ASP A 224 28.07 -25.89 -0.08
CA ASP A 224 27.90 -27.34 -0.06
C ASP A 224 28.62 -28.01 -1.26
N GLN A 225 28.65 -27.34 -2.42
CA GLN A 225 29.42 -27.76 -3.60
C GLN A 225 30.93 -27.43 -3.49
N GLN A 226 31.36 -26.81 -2.37
CA GLN A 226 32.74 -26.38 -2.15
C GLN A 226 33.21 -25.27 -3.11
N GLU A 227 32.29 -24.58 -3.77
CA GLU A 227 32.57 -23.41 -4.61
C GLU A 227 32.66 -22.15 -3.72
N TYR A 228 33.74 -22.08 -2.93
CA TYR A 228 33.89 -21.13 -1.82
C TYR A 228 33.90 -19.67 -2.26
N GLU A 229 34.41 -19.33 -3.43
CA GLU A 229 34.42 -17.96 -3.94
C GLU A 229 33.00 -17.49 -4.21
N LYS A 230 32.21 -18.29 -4.96
CA LYS A 230 30.83 -17.98 -5.25
C LYS A 230 29.97 -17.93 -3.97
N ALA A 231 30.21 -18.85 -3.03
CA ALA A 231 29.51 -18.83 -1.74
C ALA A 231 29.76 -17.51 -1.01
N GLY A 232 31.02 -17.05 -0.95
CA GLY A 232 31.38 -15.80 -0.29
C GLY A 232 30.78 -14.55 -0.95
N GLU A 233 30.76 -14.51 -2.28
CA GLU A 233 30.16 -13.41 -3.04
C GLU A 233 28.65 -13.31 -2.78
N ASN A 234 27.96 -14.44 -2.82
CA ASN A 234 26.50 -14.48 -2.60
C ASN A 234 26.11 -14.13 -1.17
N TYR A 235 26.81 -14.63 -0.16
CA TYR A 235 26.57 -14.22 1.24
C TYR A 235 26.82 -12.72 1.47
N LYS A 236 27.89 -12.16 0.88
CA LYS A 236 28.15 -10.72 0.95
C LYS A 236 27.06 -9.91 0.27
N LYS A 237 26.56 -10.38 -0.88
CA LYS A 237 25.48 -9.72 -1.60
C LYS A 237 24.19 -9.72 -0.78
N ALA A 238 23.89 -10.82 -0.07
CA ALA A 238 22.76 -10.87 0.85
C ALA A 238 22.87 -9.81 1.96
N ILE A 239 24.05 -9.61 2.55
CA ILE A 239 24.31 -8.58 3.57
C ILE A 239 24.29 -7.16 2.98
N GLU A 240 24.80 -6.97 1.76
CA GLU A 240 24.73 -5.67 1.08
C GLU A 240 23.27 -5.20 0.88
N ILE A 241 22.39 -6.14 0.54
CA ILE A 241 20.95 -5.87 0.37
C ILE A 241 20.28 -5.68 1.71
N GLN A 242 20.57 -6.57 2.68
CA GLN A 242 19.98 -6.57 4.01
C GLN A 242 21.09 -6.67 5.08
N PRO A 243 21.57 -5.53 5.63
CA PRO A 243 22.70 -5.51 6.57
C PRO A 243 22.47 -6.24 7.90
N ASP A 244 21.23 -6.49 8.27
CA ASP A 244 20.84 -7.24 9.48
C ASP A 244 20.45 -8.69 9.20
N TYR A 245 20.78 -9.22 8.01
CA TYR A 245 20.46 -10.60 7.64
C TYR A 245 21.35 -11.61 8.37
N THR A 246 20.94 -11.95 9.59
CA THR A 246 21.65 -12.79 10.58
C THR A 246 22.22 -14.08 9.98
N ASN A 247 21.45 -14.79 9.15
CA ASN A 247 21.86 -16.08 8.59
C ASN A 247 23.03 -15.96 7.60
N ALA A 248 23.17 -14.85 6.88
CA ALA A 248 24.28 -14.65 5.95
C ALA A 248 25.62 -14.45 6.69
N TYR A 249 25.61 -13.79 7.87
CA TYR A 249 26.80 -13.72 8.73
C TYR A 249 27.22 -15.10 9.25
N TYR A 250 26.25 -15.96 9.62
CA TYR A 250 26.56 -17.34 9.98
C TYR A 250 27.12 -18.14 8.81
N GLY A 251 26.60 -17.94 7.58
CA GLY A 251 27.14 -18.50 6.35
C GLY A 251 28.58 -18.10 6.11
N LEU A 252 28.91 -16.80 6.26
CA LEU A 252 30.29 -16.29 6.13
C LEU A 252 31.22 -16.79 7.24
N PHE A 253 30.71 -16.96 8.46
CA PHE A 253 31.47 -17.62 9.53
C PHE A 253 31.85 -19.07 9.16
N ASN A 254 30.88 -19.87 8.68
CA ASN A 254 31.11 -21.24 8.27
C ASN A 254 32.10 -21.31 7.11
N LEU A 255 31.96 -20.47 6.10
CA LEU A 255 32.88 -20.34 4.97
C LEU A 255 34.30 -20.01 5.44
N SER A 256 34.45 -18.98 6.29
CA SER A 256 35.77 -18.54 6.80
C SER A 256 36.40 -19.62 7.64
N SER A 257 35.62 -20.40 8.37
CA SER A 257 36.10 -21.54 9.15
C SER A 257 36.66 -22.67 8.25
N ARG A 258 35.90 -23.02 7.18
CA ARG A 258 36.40 -24.01 6.16
C ARG A 258 37.66 -23.55 5.45
N LEU A 259 37.78 -22.24 5.17
CA LEU A 259 38.96 -21.63 4.54
C LEU A 259 40.13 -21.40 5.50
N LYS A 260 39.98 -21.81 6.78
CA LYS A 260 41.01 -21.61 7.83
C LYS A 260 41.42 -20.14 8.02
N GLN A 261 40.43 -19.22 7.96
CA GLN A 261 40.59 -17.78 8.19
C GLN A 261 40.06 -17.36 9.55
N PRO A 262 40.76 -17.62 10.66
CA PRO A 262 40.21 -17.49 12.02
C PRO A 262 39.83 -16.07 12.40
N ASP A 263 40.50 -15.06 11.86
CA ASP A 263 40.19 -13.65 12.16
C ASP A 263 38.84 -13.24 11.56
N LYS A 264 38.62 -13.59 10.28
CA LYS A 264 37.31 -13.35 9.63
C LYS A 264 36.19 -14.15 10.27
N ALA A 265 36.47 -15.41 10.61
CA ALA A 265 35.48 -16.24 11.30
C ALA A 265 35.07 -15.61 12.63
N ARG A 266 36.03 -15.10 13.43
CA ARG A 266 35.70 -14.39 14.69
C ARG A 266 34.86 -13.13 14.45
N GLN A 267 35.20 -12.36 13.44
CA GLN A 267 34.46 -11.15 13.08
C GLN A 267 33.00 -11.46 12.71
N TYR A 268 32.77 -12.38 11.79
CA TYR A 268 31.42 -12.74 11.35
C TYR A 268 30.59 -13.39 12.48
N MET A 269 31.24 -14.21 13.33
CA MET A 269 30.56 -14.78 14.51
C MET A 269 30.17 -13.70 15.53
N ALA A 270 30.97 -12.65 15.68
CA ALA A 270 30.61 -11.53 16.57
C ALA A 270 29.36 -10.78 16.08
N GLU A 271 29.30 -10.45 14.78
CA GLU A 271 28.11 -9.81 14.19
C GLU A 271 26.87 -10.72 14.25
N PHE A 272 27.01 -12.01 13.92
CA PHE A 272 25.95 -12.99 14.09
C PHE A 272 25.38 -13.00 15.53
N LYS A 273 26.26 -13.08 16.54
CA LYS A 273 25.81 -13.10 17.94
C LYS A 273 25.10 -11.81 18.35
N LYS A 274 25.60 -10.67 17.89
CA LYS A 274 25.00 -9.37 18.16
C LYS A 274 23.57 -9.29 17.57
N LEU A 275 23.42 -9.56 16.28
CA LEU A 275 22.13 -9.55 15.60
C LEU A 275 21.14 -10.57 16.19
N LYS A 276 21.64 -11.78 16.50
CA LYS A 276 20.84 -12.83 17.13
C LYS A 276 20.34 -12.44 18.52
N ALA A 277 21.15 -11.72 19.30
CA ALA A 277 20.75 -11.21 20.59
C ALA A 277 19.65 -10.13 20.46
N GLU A 278 19.71 -9.29 19.44
CA GLU A 278 18.68 -8.30 19.13
C GLU A 278 17.36 -8.99 18.73
N GLU A 279 17.40 -9.97 17.82
CA GLU A 279 16.24 -10.81 17.47
C GLU A 279 15.58 -11.45 18.68
N MET A 280 16.39 -12.09 19.54
CA MET A 280 15.89 -12.75 20.74
C MET A 280 15.29 -11.79 21.77
N LYS A 281 15.77 -10.56 21.83
CA LYS A 281 15.19 -9.51 22.69
C LYS A 281 13.79 -9.13 22.20
N VAL A 282 13.61 -8.99 20.90
CA VAL A 282 12.30 -8.69 20.30
C VAL A 282 11.32 -9.84 20.55
N LEU A 283 11.73 -11.09 20.29
CA LEU A 283 10.89 -12.28 20.50
C LEU A 283 10.43 -12.44 21.96
N LYS A 284 11.29 -12.14 22.94
CA LYS A 284 10.93 -12.23 24.37
C LYS A 284 9.91 -11.17 24.81
N GLN A 285 9.76 -10.08 24.07
CA GLN A 285 8.79 -9.02 24.37
C GLN A 285 7.40 -9.31 23.80
N GLN A 286 7.26 -10.34 22.95
CA GLN A 286 6.02 -10.70 22.29
C GLN A 286 5.29 -11.79 23.08
N ASN A 287 4.02 -11.55 23.38
CA ASN A 287 3.12 -12.58 23.91
C ASN A 287 2.47 -13.27 22.70
N GLU A 288 2.78 -14.55 22.47
CA GLU A 288 2.29 -15.32 21.32
C GLU A 288 0.76 -15.26 21.17
N ALA A 289 0.02 -15.48 22.26
CA ALA A 289 -1.45 -15.46 22.21
C ALA A 289 -2.02 -14.08 21.83
N VAL A 290 -1.36 -13.00 22.23
CA VAL A 290 -1.76 -11.62 21.82
C VAL A 290 -1.43 -11.38 20.36
N ASN A 291 -0.31 -11.90 19.87
CA ASN A 291 0.06 -11.79 18.45
C ASN A 291 -0.92 -12.56 17.55
N ASP A 292 -1.28 -13.78 17.94
CA ASP A 292 -2.27 -14.59 17.21
C ASP A 292 -3.62 -13.87 17.09
N LEU A 293 -4.06 -13.20 18.15
CA LEU A 293 -5.29 -12.40 18.13
C LEU A 293 -5.16 -11.20 17.19
N ILE A 294 -4.04 -10.46 17.25
CA ILE A 294 -3.78 -9.31 16.37
C ILE A 294 -3.75 -9.75 14.90
N ASP A 295 -3.08 -10.85 14.61
CA ASP A 295 -2.99 -11.38 13.23
C ASP A 295 -4.37 -11.86 12.74
N MET A 296 -5.16 -12.49 13.62
CA MET A 296 -6.54 -12.86 13.33
C MET A 296 -7.42 -11.63 13.07
N GLN A 297 -7.29 -10.57 13.89
CA GLN A 297 -8.02 -9.31 13.70
C GLN A 297 -7.69 -8.66 12.37
N LYS A 298 -6.41 -8.60 11.97
CA LYS A 298 -5.98 -8.06 10.67
C LYS A 298 -6.53 -8.88 9.51
N GLY A 299 -6.42 -10.21 9.58
CA GLY A 299 -6.97 -11.09 8.54
C GLY A 299 -8.49 -10.94 8.39
N ALA A 300 -9.21 -10.87 9.52
CA ALA A 300 -10.64 -10.59 9.51
C ALA A 300 -10.96 -9.19 8.91
N ALA A 301 -10.17 -8.16 9.25
CA ALA A 301 -10.34 -6.83 8.66
C ALA A 301 -10.23 -6.84 7.13
N GLU A 302 -9.32 -7.63 6.57
CA GLU A 302 -9.18 -7.81 5.12
C GLU A 302 -10.43 -8.47 4.51
N THR A 303 -11.00 -9.48 5.16
CA THR A 303 -12.24 -10.14 4.74
C THR A 303 -13.40 -9.13 4.70
N PHE A 304 -13.58 -8.36 5.77
CA PHE A 304 -14.61 -7.32 5.83
C PHE A 304 -14.39 -6.21 4.80
N LEU A 305 -13.16 -5.79 4.58
CA LEU A 305 -12.80 -4.80 3.56
C LEU A 305 -13.18 -5.27 2.16
N LEU A 306 -12.84 -6.51 1.82
CA LEU A 306 -13.16 -7.04 0.49
C LEU A 306 -14.67 -7.25 0.31
N ALA A 307 -15.35 -7.77 1.34
CA ALA A 307 -16.79 -7.88 1.34
C ALA A 307 -17.45 -6.50 1.12
N GLY A 308 -17.01 -5.47 1.84
CA GLY A 308 -17.47 -4.10 1.67
C GLY A 308 -17.28 -3.57 0.24
N ARG A 309 -16.13 -3.87 -0.39
CA ARG A 309 -15.86 -3.52 -1.80
C ARG A 309 -16.82 -4.22 -2.78
N MET A 310 -17.14 -5.48 -2.55
CA MET A 310 -18.09 -6.22 -3.39
C MET A 310 -19.49 -5.61 -3.30
N TYR A 311 -19.97 -5.28 -2.09
CA TYR A 311 -21.25 -4.60 -1.92
C TYR A 311 -21.24 -3.17 -2.48
N GLN A 312 -20.14 -2.44 -2.34
CA GLN A 312 -19.99 -1.12 -2.97
C GLN A 312 -20.08 -1.20 -4.50
N ALA A 313 -19.45 -2.18 -5.12
CA ALA A 313 -19.54 -2.42 -6.56
C ALA A 313 -20.96 -2.81 -7.01
N ALA A 314 -21.72 -3.48 -6.14
CA ALA A 314 -23.13 -3.81 -6.32
C ALA A 314 -24.09 -2.66 -5.95
N ASN A 315 -23.58 -1.43 -5.72
CA ASN A 315 -24.34 -0.24 -5.31
C ASN A 315 -25.08 -0.38 -3.97
N ASN A 316 -24.71 -1.35 -3.13
CA ASN A 316 -25.22 -1.47 -1.76
C ASN A 316 -24.32 -0.71 -0.78
N SER A 317 -24.44 0.62 -0.80
CA SER A 317 -23.57 1.51 0.00
C SER A 317 -23.78 1.34 1.51
N GLN A 318 -24.98 0.98 1.97
CA GLN A 318 -25.25 0.78 3.39
C GLN A 318 -24.47 -0.44 3.92
N LYS A 319 -24.58 -1.58 3.26
CA LYS A 319 -23.86 -2.79 3.68
C LYS A 319 -22.34 -2.65 3.53
N ALA A 320 -21.89 -1.94 2.49
CA ALA A 320 -20.48 -1.59 2.32
C ALA A 320 -19.96 -0.75 3.51
N GLU A 321 -20.73 0.25 3.97
CA GLU A 321 -20.36 1.09 5.12
C GLU A 321 -20.25 0.29 6.42
N GLU A 322 -21.21 -0.59 6.70
CA GLU A 322 -21.20 -1.48 7.87
C GLU A 322 -19.94 -2.34 7.91
N LEU A 323 -19.59 -2.95 6.77
CA LEU A 323 -18.43 -3.83 6.64
C LEU A 323 -17.12 -3.05 6.74
N PHE A 324 -17.00 -1.88 6.11
CA PHE A 324 -15.81 -1.03 6.23
C PHE A 324 -15.60 -0.52 7.66
N LYS A 325 -16.68 -0.16 8.37
CA LYS A 325 -16.60 0.21 9.79
C LYS A 325 -16.11 -0.96 10.65
N ARG A 326 -16.62 -2.17 10.40
CA ARG A 326 -16.15 -3.35 11.11
C ARG A 326 -14.66 -3.62 10.84
N ALA A 327 -14.21 -3.51 9.60
CA ALA A 327 -12.79 -3.61 9.24
C ALA A 327 -11.92 -2.60 9.99
N MET A 328 -12.37 -1.33 10.09
CA MET A 328 -11.64 -0.28 10.84
C MET A 328 -11.64 -0.48 12.37
N VAL A 329 -12.59 -1.23 12.92
CA VAL A 329 -12.57 -1.62 14.35
C VAL A 329 -11.53 -2.70 14.58
N LEU A 330 -11.42 -3.67 13.67
CA LEU A 330 -10.50 -4.79 13.77
C LEU A 330 -9.04 -4.37 13.51
N ASP A 331 -8.81 -3.51 12.52
CA ASP A 331 -7.51 -2.93 12.21
C ASP A 331 -7.61 -1.40 12.09
N PRO A 332 -7.52 -0.67 13.22
CA PRO A 332 -7.72 0.78 13.26
C PRO A 332 -6.68 1.58 12.46
N ASN A 333 -5.53 0.99 12.19
CA ASN A 333 -4.42 1.64 11.49
C ASN A 333 -4.33 1.25 10.01
N ASN A 334 -5.28 0.47 9.51
CA ASN A 334 -5.34 0.10 8.11
C ASN A 334 -5.79 1.28 7.24
N VAL A 335 -4.82 1.97 6.65
CA VAL A 335 -5.05 3.15 5.80
C VAL A 335 -6.03 2.83 4.67
N LEU A 336 -5.93 1.65 4.06
CA LEU A 336 -6.82 1.27 2.96
C LEU A 336 -8.28 1.17 3.40
N CYS A 337 -8.57 0.61 4.58
CA CYS A 337 -9.93 0.56 5.14
C CYS A 337 -10.48 1.97 5.37
N ILE A 338 -9.64 2.87 5.93
CA ILE A 338 -10.03 4.25 6.20
C ILE A 338 -10.29 5.01 4.90
N GLU A 339 -9.43 4.84 3.89
CA GLU A 339 -9.59 5.47 2.57
C GLU A 339 -10.86 5.00 1.84
N ARG A 340 -11.17 3.70 1.88
CA ARG A 340 -12.38 3.18 1.25
C ARG A 340 -13.64 3.72 1.91
N THR A 341 -13.64 3.84 3.24
CA THR A 341 -14.74 4.46 3.97
C THR A 341 -14.85 5.95 3.63
N ALA A 342 -13.73 6.68 3.60
CA ALA A 342 -13.73 8.09 3.19
C ALA A 342 -14.27 8.28 1.77
N SER A 343 -13.87 7.41 0.82
CA SER A 343 -14.37 7.41 -0.56
C SER A 343 -15.88 7.17 -0.62
N LEU A 344 -16.39 6.24 0.18
CA LEU A 344 -17.84 6.00 0.28
C LEU A 344 -18.58 7.24 0.81
N TYR A 345 -18.03 7.92 1.82
CA TYR A 345 -18.62 9.16 2.34
C TYR A 345 -18.58 10.30 1.31
N LEU A 346 -17.53 10.38 0.48
CA LEU A 346 -17.46 11.37 -0.61
C LEU A 346 -18.56 11.17 -1.64
N THR A 347 -18.85 9.92 -2.04
CA THR A 347 -19.95 9.61 -2.96
C THR A 347 -21.32 9.96 -2.38
N GLY A 348 -21.47 9.83 -1.06
CA GLY A 348 -22.66 10.22 -0.32
C GLY A 348 -22.74 11.70 0.10
N ASN A 349 -21.81 12.57 -0.40
CA ASN A 349 -21.69 13.98 0.00
C ASN A 349 -21.49 14.22 1.52
N ARG A 350 -21.04 13.22 2.25
CA ARG A 350 -20.74 13.27 3.68
C ARG A 350 -19.32 13.81 3.91
N ASN A 351 -19.11 15.05 3.48
CA ASN A 351 -17.76 15.66 3.44
C ASN A 351 -17.11 15.82 4.82
N THR A 352 -17.92 16.08 5.86
CA THR A 352 -17.42 16.23 7.24
C THR A 352 -16.87 14.94 7.80
N GLU A 353 -17.55 13.82 7.54
CA GLU A 353 -17.09 12.50 7.97
C GLU A 353 -15.86 12.05 7.14
N ALA A 354 -15.85 12.34 5.85
CA ALA A 354 -14.70 12.03 4.99
C ALA A 354 -13.44 12.78 5.46
N ILE A 355 -13.53 14.07 5.81
CA ILE A 355 -12.38 14.86 6.29
C ILE A 355 -11.84 14.33 7.62
N ALA A 356 -12.71 13.86 8.52
CA ALA A 356 -12.31 13.24 9.78
C ALA A 356 -11.46 11.97 9.54
N LEU A 357 -11.83 11.16 8.55
CA LEU A 357 -11.08 9.96 8.16
C LEU A 357 -9.72 10.31 7.53
N TYR A 358 -9.64 11.33 6.66
CA TYR A 358 -8.35 11.77 6.14
C TYR A 358 -7.44 12.39 7.22
N ARG A 359 -8.01 13.07 8.22
CA ARG A 359 -7.23 13.49 9.40
C ARG A 359 -6.69 12.31 10.19
N LYS A 360 -7.44 11.21 10.30
CA LYS A 360 -6.94 9.97 10.91
C LYS A 360 -5.78 9.39 10.09
N ILE A 361 -5.87 9.36 8.76
CA ILE A 361 -4.76 8.93 7.88
C ILE A 361 -3.52 9.79 8.13
N SER A 362 -3.64 11.12 8.23
CA SER A 362 -2.51 12.01 8.49
C SER A 362 -1.84 11.82 9.87
N GLN A 363 -2.53 11.17 10.83
CA GLN A 363 -1.94 10.77 12.10
C GLN A 363 -1.17 9.45 11.99
N ILE A 364 -1.63 8.53 11.14
CA ILE A 364 -0.99 7.22 10.89
C ILE A 364 0.24 7.39 9.99
N ASP A 365 0.09 8.13 8.90
CA ASP A 365 1.17 8.49 7.98
C ASP A 365 1.23 10.03 7.79
N PRO A 366 2.04 10.72 8.59
CA PRO A 366 2.21 12.17 8.48
C PRO A 366 2.89 12.63 7.19
N ASN A 367 3.46 11.72 6.41
CA ASN A 367 4.16 12.02 5.15
C ASN A 367 3.35 11.69 3.90
N ASP A 368 2.10 11.24 4.03
CA ASP A 368 1.21 11.01 2.88
C ASP A 368 0.67 12.34 2.33
N PRO A 369 1.13 12.82 1.16
CA PRO A 369 0.65 14.07 0.58
C PRO A 369 -0.81 14.00 0.11
N LEU A 370 -1.32 12.80 -0.21
CA LEU A 370 -2.68 12.62 -0.73
C LEU A 370 -3.72 12.86 0.36
N CYS A 371 -3.44 12.49 1.60
CA CYS A 371 -4.36 12.76 2.70
C CYS A 371 -4.53 14.27 2.90
N TYR A 372 -3.44 15.06 2.89
CA TYR A 372 -3.51 16.51 3.02
C TYR A 372 -4.15 17.18 1.81
N LEU A 373 -3.90 16.69 0.60
CA LEU A 373 -4.58 17.16 -0.60
C LEU A 373 -6.09 17.00 -0.49
N ASN A 374 -6.56 15.82 -0.06
CA ASN A 374 -7.98 15.54 0.15
C ASN A 374 -8.57 16.42 1.27
N ILE A 375 -7.86 16.61 2.39
CA ILE A 375 -8.28 17.51 3.46
C ILE A 375 -8.46 18.93 2.90
N GLY A 376 -7.51 19.43 2.12
CA GLY A 376 -7.57 20.76 1.51
C GLY A 376 -8.77 20.94 0.57
N LEU A 377 -8.97 19.99 -0.35
CA LEU A 377 -10.09 20.00 -1.30
C LEU A 377 -11.46 19.92 -0.60
N LEU A 378 -11.57 19.09 0.43
CA LEU A 378 -12.80 18.99 1.24
C LEU A 378 -13.05 20.23 2.06
N SER A 379 -12.00 20.84 2.62
CA SER A 379 -12.10 22.10 3.36
C SER A 379 -12.62 23.25 2.46
N ILE A 380 -12.22 23.28 1.17
CA ILE A 380 -12.81 24.23 0.21
C ILE A 380 -14.31 23.99 0.04
N ARG A 381 -14.76 22.74 -0.11
CA ARG A 381 -16.18 22.37 -0.23
C ARG A 381 -17.00 22.81 1.00
N LEU A 382 -16.38 22.71 2.18
CA LEU A 382 -16.96 23.13 3.46
C LEU A 382 -16.79 24.62 3.74
N LYS A 383 -16.22 25.40 2.79
CA LYS A 383 -15.91 26.83 2.93
C LYS A 383 -14.93 27.16 4.07
N GLN A 384 -14.12 26.20 4.50
CA GLN A 384 -13.09 26.31 5.52
C GLN A 384 -11.75 26.69 4.89
N LEU A 385 -11.67 27.90 4.31
CA LEU A 385 -10.51 28.30 3.49
C LEU A 385 -9.18 28.31 4.24
N GLY A 386 -9.18 28.61 5.56
CA GLY A 386 -7.98 28.58 6.39
C GLY A 386 -7.44 27.16 6.60
N ASP A 387 -8.32 26.17 6.75
CA ASP A 387 -7.90 24.76 6.87
C ASP A 387 -7.41 24.23 5.51
N ALA A 388 -8.02 24.67 4.41
CA ALA A 388 -7.56 24.33 3.07
C ALA A 388 -6.14 24.86 2.82
N GLU A 389 -5.85 26.10 3.19
CA GLU A 389 -4.52 26.68 3.07
C GLU A 389 -3.47 25.90 3.86
N LYS A 390 -3.75 25.58 5.14
CA LYS A 390 -2.86 24.79 5.98
C LYS A 390 -2.58 23.41 5.35
N ALA A 391 -3.62 22.76 4.84
CA ALA A 391 -3.49 21.46 4.24
C ALA A 391 -2.64 21.49 2.95
N PHE A 392 -2.85 22.46 2.05
CA PHE A 392 -2.04 22.57 0.84
C PHE A 392 -0.58 22.98 1.11
N ARG A 393 -0.34 23.82 2.12
CA ARG A 393 1.03 24.10 2.58
C ARG A 393 1.71 22.83 3.10
N LYS A 394 0.95 21.94 3.79
CA LYS A 394 1.48 20.65 4.25
C LYS A 394 1.77 19.70 3.07
N VAL A 395 0.96 19.71 2.00
CA VAL A 395 1.30 18.99 0.76
C VAL A 395 2.65 19.43 0.21
N ILE A 396 2.90 20.76 0.15
CA ILE A 396 4.17 21.31 -0.35
C ILE A 396 5.34 20.90 0.55
N GLU A 397 5.14 20.89 1.88
CA GLU A 397 6.16 20.50 2.86
C GLU A 397 6.58 19.02 2.70
N VAL A 398 5.61 18.10 2.60
CA VAL A 398 5.87 16.65 2.56
C VAL A 398 6.22 16.14 1.15
N ALA A 399 5.81 16.85 0.10
CA ALA A 399 6.05 16.51 -1.29
C ALA A 399 6.43 17.75 -2.12
N PRO A 400 7.60 18.36 -1.87
CA PRO A 400 8.02 19.62 -2.53
C PRO A 400 8.22 19.48 -4.04
N GLU A 401 8.38 18.25 -4.55
CA GLU A 401 8.51 17.96 -5.99
C GLU A 401 7.16 17.68 -6.67
N SER A 402 6.05 17.68 -5.92
CA SER A 402 4.71 17.51 -6.48
C SER A 402 4.09 18.85 -6.86
N SER A 403 3.67 19.00 -8.11
CA SER A 403 3.00 20.24 -8.60
C SER A 403 1.65 20.49 -7.92
N SER A 404 1.00 19.45 -7.40
CA SER A 404 -0.38 19.52 -6.92
C SER A 404 -0.57 20.48 -5.76
N GLY A 405 0.32 20.46 -4.75
CA GLY A 405 0.25 21.36 -3.60
C GLY A 405 0.34 22.84 -4.01
N TYR A 406 1.29 23.15 -4.87
CA TYR A 406 1.48 24.49 -5.41
C TYR A 406 0.28 24.96 -6.23
N ARG A 407 -0.23 24.10 -7.12
CA ARG A 407 -1.39 24.39 -7.95
C ARG A 407 -2.64 24.67 -7.11
N GLU A 408 -2.94 23.80 -6.17
CA GLU A 408 -4.17 23.93 -5.36
C GLU A 408 -4.10 25.16 -4.43
N LEU A 409 -2.92 25.48 -3.87
CA LEU A 409 -2.73 26.66 -3.07
C LEU A 409 -2.85 27.93 -3.92
N ALA A 410 -2.29 27.94 -5.14
CA ALA A 410 -2.46 29.06 -6.10
C ALA A 410 -3.94 29.27 -6.43
N GLN A 411 -4.67 28.20 -6.76
CA GLN A 411 -6.11 28.28 -7.03
C GLN A 411 -6.90 28.80 -5.83
N LEU A 412 -6.55 28.37 -4.62
CA LEU A 412 -7.20 28.84 -3.39
C LEU A 412 -7.06 30.35 -3.25
N TYR A 413 -5.87 30.91 -3.45
CA TYR A 413 -5.64 32.35 -3.36
C TYR A 413 -6.36 33.12 -4.45
N LEU A 414 -6.34 32.64 -5.68
CA LEU A 414 -7.05 33.27 -6.80
C LEU A 414 -8.57 33.30 -6.55
N ARG A 415 -9.14 32.21 -6.02
CA ARG A 415 -10.56 32.16 -5.67
C ARG A 415 -10.93 33.03 -4.47
N ALA A 416 -10.04 33.09 -3.50
CA ALA A 416 -10.24 33.90 -2.29
C ALA A 416 -10.06 35.41 -2.52
N GLY A 417 -9.58 35.81 -3.69
CA GLY A 417 -9.36 37.22 -4.02
C GLY A 417 -8.20 37.85 -3.23
N LYS A 418 -7.22 37.04 -2.80
CA LYS A 418 -6.08 37.49 -1.99
C LYS A 418 -4.77 36.87 -2.45
N GLY A 419 -3.64 37.49 -2.12
CA GLY A 419 -2.31 36.91 -2.35
C GLY A 419 -1.97 36.68 -3.84
N TYR A 420 -2.46 37.51 -4.74
CA TYR A 420 -2.27 37.34 -6.20
C TYR A 420 -0.81 37.20 -6.65
N PRO A 421 0.17 37.98 -6.09
CA PRO A 421 1.58 37.78 -6.44
C PRO A 421 2.09 36.40 -6.00
N GLU A 422 1.72 35.94 -4.78
CA GLU A 422 2.09 34.62 -4.27
C GLU A 422 1.44 33.51 -5.12
N ALA A 423 0.16 33.68 -5.51
CA ALA A 423 -0.53 32.73 -6.38
C ALA A 423 0.18 32.56 -7.74
N ARG A 424 0.73 33.66 -8.30
CA ARG A 424 1.54 33.60 -9.52
C ARG A 424 2.82 32.79 -9.31
N THR A 425 3.58 33.07 -8.28
CA THR A 425 4.83 32.34 -7.96
C THR A 425 4.56 30.84 -7.75
N LEU A 426 3.47 30.50 -7.06
CA LEU A 426 3.06 29.12 -6.85
C LEU A 426 2.67 28.44 -8.18
N ALA A 427 1.93 29.13 -9.05
CA ALA A 427 1.55 28.61 -10.38
C ALA A 427 2.77 28.43 -11.29
N GLU A 428 3.73 29.34 -11.28
CA GLU A 428 5.02 29.22 -11.97
C GLU A 428 5.80 27.98 -11.48
N LYS A 429 5.85 27.77 -10.16
CA LYS A 429 6.49 26.59 -9.58
C LYS A 429 5.77 25.29 -9.99
N ALA A 430 4.43 25.29 -10.00
CA ALA A 430 3.66 24.12 -10.44
C ALA A 430 3.94 23.75 -11.91
N VAL A 431 4.03 24.75 -12.81
CA VAL A 431 4.41 24.53 -14.23
C VAL A 431 5.84 24.06 -14.37
N ALA A 432 6.77 24.60 -13.58
CA ALA A 432 8.18 24.19 -13.63
C ALA A 432 8.39 22.74 -13.18
N LEU A 433 7.60 22.26 -12.21
CA LEU A 433 7.64 20.88 -11.76
C LEU A 433 6.94 19.94 -12.75
N GLU A 434 5.78 20.34 -13.26
CA GLU A 434 4.97 19.51 -14.14
C GLU A 434 4.22 20.39 -15.17
N PRO A 435 4.67 20.46 -16.43
CA PRO A 435 4.10 21.34 -17.45
C PRO A 435 2.82 20.76 -18.07
N THR A 436 1.77 20.58 -17.25
CA THR A 436 0.45 20.11 -17.69
C THR A 436 -0.45 21.24 -18.15
N ALA A 437 -1.47 20.91 -18.97
CA ALA A 437 -2.47 21.89 -19.42
C ALA A 437 -3.17 22.58 -18.24
N LEU A 438 -3.48 21.85 -17.17
CA LEU A 438 -4.11 22.42 -15.97
C LEU A 438 -3.17 23.38 -15.22
N ASN A 439 -1.88 23.06 -15.09
CA ASN A 439 -0.92 23.95 -14.42
C ASN A 439 -0.72 25.24 -15.24
N TYR A 440 -0.62 25.15 -16.58
CA TYR A 440 -0.60 26.33 -17.47
C TYR A 440 -1.89 27.15 -17.38
N PHE A 441 -3.05 26.51 -17.27
CA PHE A 441 -4.32 27.21 -17.06
C PHE A 441 -4.33 28.02 -15.76
N VAL A 442 -3.83 27.44 -14.66
CA VAL A 442 -3.73 28.16 -13.38
C VAL A 442 -2.74 29.31 -13.45
N LEU A 443 -1.61 29.12 -14.15
CA LEU A 443 -0.65 30.19 -14.42
C LEU A 443 -1.27 31.32 -15.25
N CYS A 444 -2.02 30.97 -16.30
CA CYS A 444 -2.77 31.95 -17.09
C CYS A 444 -3.70 32.78 -16.20
N TRP A 445 -4.48 32.14 -15.35
CA TRP A 445 -5.39 32.84 -14.44
C TRP A 445 -4.63 33.78 -13.47
N ALA A 446 -3.52 33.28 -12.90
CA ALA A 446 -2.68 34.08 -12.02
C ALA A 446 -2.06 35.31 -12.73
N CYS A 447 -1.57 35.15 -13.97
CA CYS A 447 -1.02 36.25 -14.77
C CYS A 447 -2.09 37.28 -15.13
N ASP A 448 -3.28 36.82 -15.57
CA ASP A 448 -4.39 37.70 -15.98
C ASP A 448 -4.86 38.59 -14.81
N ILE A 449 -5.04 38.03 -13.64
CA ILE A 449 -5.44 38.79 -12.44
C ILE A 449 -4.35 39.78 -12.00
N ASN A 450 -3.06 39.44 -12.17
CA ASN A 450 -1.96 40.36 -11.91
C ASN A 450 -1.75 41.40 -13.02
N GLY A 451 -2.60 41.48 -14.06
CA GLY A 451 -2.54 42.46 -15.15
C GLY A 451 -1.53 42.12 -16.26
N ASP A 452 -0.91 40.94 -16.21
CA ASP A 452 0.09 40.49 -17.16
C ASP A 452 -0.56 39.65 -18.29
N SER A 453 -1.30 40.37 -19.17
CA SER A 453 -2.02 39.74 -20.28
C SER A 453 -1.10 39.03 -21.28
N LYS A 454 0.18 39.45 -21.39
CA LYS A 454 1.15 38.80 -22.29
C LYS A 454 1.45 37.39 -21.85
N ASN A 455 1.90 37.24 -20.57
CA ASN A 455 2.22 35.93 -20.03
C ASN A 455 0.96 35.08 -19.84
N ALA A 456 -0.20 35.67 -19.58
CA ALA A 456 -1.48 34.97 -19.55
C ALA A 456 -1.81 34.32 -20.92
N LEU A 457 -1.67 35.05 -22.02
CA LEU A 457 -1.89 34.53 -23.38
C LEU A 457 -0.88 33.43 -23.73
N GLU A 458 0.38 33.58 -23.35
CA GLU A 458 1.39 32.56 -23.56
C GLU A 458 1.05 31.26 -22.80
N ALA A 459 0.70 31.37 -21.53
CA ALA A 459 0.34 30.21 -20.69
C ALA A 459 -0.91 29.49 -21.22
N ILE A 460 -1.98 30.22 -21.57
CA ILE A 460 -3.19 29.60 -22.13
C ILE A 460 -2.96 28.95 -23.48
N THR A 461 -2.07 29.52 -24.30
CA THR A 461 -1.67 28.93 -25.58
C THR A 461 -0.99 27.58 -25.38
N LYS A 462 -0.12 27.47 -24.37
CA LYS A 462 0.50 26.19 -23.98
C LYS A 462 -0.54 25.18 -23.51
N ALA A 463 -1.51 25.61 -22.69
CA ALA A 463 -2.60 24.74 -22.25
C ALA A 463 -3.43 24.21 -23.47
N ILE A 464 -3.74 25.04 -24.44
CA ILE A 464 -4.44 24.64 -25.67
C ILE A 464 -3.59 23.70 -26.54
N GLN A 465 -2.27 23.90 -26.62
CA GLN A 465 -1.38 22.98 -27.34
C GLN A 465 -1.38 21.57 -26.73
N LEU A 466 -1.48 21.47 -25.40
CA LEU A 466 -1.52 20.18 -24.68
C LEU A 466 -2.90 19.53 -24.72
N GLU A 467 -3.98 20.32 -24.69
CA GLU A 467 -5.37 19.85 -24.77
C GLU A 467 -6.14 20.66 -25.86
N PRO A 468 -5.98 20.32 -27.15
CA PRO A 468 -6.55 21.14 -28.26
C PRO A 468 -8.07 21.18 -28.30
N ASP A 469 -8.75 20.17 -27.75
CA ASP A 469 -10.20 20.06 -27.77
C ASP A 469 -10.89 20.70 -26.57
N ASN A 470 -10.12 21.23 -25.63
CA ASN A 470 -10.66 21.87 -24.44
C ASN A 470 -11.23 23.24 -24.75
N LEU A 471 -12.56 23.31 -24.92
CA LEU A 471 -13.29 24.55 -25.25
C LEU A 471 -13.12 25.62 -24.16
N ARG A 472 -12.93 25.26 -22.91
CA ARG A 472 -12.71 26.18 -21.81
C ARG A 472 -11.43 27.01 -22.03
N TYR A 473 -10.33 26.35 -22.42
CA TYR A 473 -9.07 27.04 -22.67
C TYR A 473 -9.18 27.99 -23.86
N LYS A 474 -9.86 27.56 -24.94
CA LYS A 474 -10.13 28.42 -26.12
C LYS A 474 -10.94 29.67 -25.74
N ASN A 475 -11.99 29.49 -24.94
CA ASN A 475 -12.82 30.61 -24.48
C ASN A 475 -12.03 31.62 -23.64
N VAL A 476 -11.15 31.13 -22.74
CA VAL A 476 -10.29 31.98 -21.93
C VAL A 476 -9.30 32.75 -22.80
N TYR A 477 -8.70 32.10 -23.79
CA TYR A 477 -7.78 32.74 -24.75
C TYR A 477 -8.48 33.90 -25.48
N GLU A 478 -9.65 33.67 -26.08
CA GLU A 478 -10.40 34.72 -26.79
C GLU A 478 -10.83 35.85 -25.82
N HIS A 479 -11.21 35.53 -24.60
CA HIS A 479 -11.56 36.55 -23.60
C HIS A 479 -10.40 37.49 -23.26
N ILE A 480 -9.20 36.94 -23.01
CA ILE A 480 -8.01 37.73 -22.69
C ILE A 480 -7.55 38.55 -23.91
N LYS A 481 -7.58 37.96 -25.12
CA LYS A 481 -7.20 38.59 -26.35
C LYS A 481 -8.07 39.80 -26.69
N ASN A 482 -9.37 39.72 -26.45
CA ASN A 482 -10.36 40.75 -26.76
C ASN A 482 -10.43 41.87 -25.69
N ARG A 483 -9.73 41.77 -24.57
CA ARG A 483 -9.58 42.84 -23.57
C ARG A 483 -8.55 43.92 -23.94
N LYS A 484 -7.80 43.73 -25.03
CA LYS A 484 -6.95 44.75 -25.64
C LYS A 484 -7.77 45.64 -26.53
#